data_ee3dfb981e752a98b235442efb7c4c1f
#
_entry.id   ee3dfb981e752a98b235442efb7c4c1f
#
_cell.length_a   1.000
_cell.length_b   1.000
_cell.length_c   1.000
_cell.angle_alpha   90.00
_cell.angle_beta   90.00
_cell.angle_gamma   90.00
#
_symmetry.space_group_name_H-M   'P 1'
#
loop_
_entity.id
_entity.type
_entity.pdbx_description
1 polymer ?
#
loop_
_entity_poly.entity_id
_entity_poly.type
_entity_poly.pdbx_seq_one_letter_code
_entity_poly.pdbx_strand_id
1 'polypeptide(L)'
;MKASTAHPSEPAATVAPLRMLLGYGAFVAIPVGVTALVLASVGYSGPAGHAPADSGAVPLYRILGVLALVTACAAWAGAMARRIGQPRVVGEIAVALLLGPSVFGALLPDVQRWVLPPEVFPFLNTLGQLGVTLFMFTVGRELSLTALRRDGLSASTLIGHSGIAIPFLTGVLVALALPDSYRPDGVGAVPFVLFMGLTLSITAVPVLARLLADEGRLNTRLGTLAMASASVADVTAWCLLALVLAIASGGSLTAAAVTVGWVVLFGLVVRCVVRPLLVRLLGTQRPEGPMAAARTASIVLVTVLLCALATEQIGVHALFGAVAAGLVMPRTEAVEQIAWRVEGLTSWMLLPSFFMAVGLSTRLGAVHGAIGWFICLAVLAAAAASKFVATVVPARLLRFSWRESAQLGAMMNCRGLTELIILNTGLAAGLLSPALFAMLVVMALATTAMTGPLLRLMDD
;
A
#
# COMPACT_ATOMS: atom_id res chain seq x y z
N MET A 1 -52.44 -29.68 8.84
CA MET A 1 -51.74 -29.72 10.13
C MET A 1 -50.57 -30.70 10.01
N LYS A 2 -49.40 -30.26 9.64
CA LYS A 2 -48.14 -31.00 9.76
C LYS A 2 -47.10 -30.00 10.19
N ALA A 3 -46.62 -30.14 11.42
CA ALA A 3 -45.62 -29.34 12.03
C ALA A 3 -44.25 -29.61 11.38
N SER A 4 -43.59 -28.54 10.88
CA SER A 4 -42.22 -28.57 10.43
C SER A 4 -41.31 -28.44 11.67
N THR A 5 -40.61 -29.49 12.00
CA THR A 5 -39.56 -29.50 13.02
C THR A 5 -38.35 -28.82 12.44
N ALA A 6 -38.10 -27.58 12.89
CA ALA A 6 -36.81 -26.89 12.65
C ALA A 6 -35.73 -27.58 13.48
N HIS A 7 -34.72 -28.14 12.81
CA HIS A 7 -33.47 -28.55 13.45
C HIS A 7 -32.74 -27.30 13.99
N PRO A 8 -32.30 -27.31 15.27
CA PRO A 8 -31.44 -26.26 15.76
C PRO A 8 -30.06 -26.40 15.10
N SER A 9 -29.63 -25.35 14.41
CA SER A 9 -28.22 -25.20 13.92
C SER A 9 -27.30 -25.21 15.13
N GLU A 10 -26.43 -26.21 15.22
CA GLU A 10 -25.31 -26.22 16.17
C GLU A 10 -24.48 -24.95 16.00
N PRO A 11 -24.13 -24.23 17.10
CA PRO A 11 -23.23 -23.10 17.00
C PRO A 11 -21.84 -23.63 16.63
N ALA A 12 -21.30 -23.14 15.50
CA ALA A 12 -19.92 -23.39 15.11
C ALA A 12 -19.01 -23.07 16.31
N ALA A 13 -18.29 -24.08 16.80
CA ALA A 13 -17.39 -23.96 17.91
C ALA A 13 -16.32 -22.88 17.60
N THR A 14 -16.51 -21.69 18.14
CA THR A 14 -15.51 -20.62 18.14
C THR A 14 -14.36 -21.09 19.03
N VAL A 15 -13.36 -21.73 18.41
CA VAL A 15 -12.10 -22.08 19.09
C VAL A 15 -11.53 -20.76 19.61
N ALA A 16 -11.45 -20.64 20.94
CA ALA A 16 -11.03 -19.40 21.58
C ALA A 16 -9.71 -18.92 20.96
N PRO A 17 -9.61 -17.67 20.51
CA PRO A 17 -8.45 -17.16 19.76
C PRO A 17 -7.11 -17.31 20.51
N LEU A 18 -7.15 -17.42 21.82
CA LEU A 18 -5.99 -17.73 22.67
C LEU A 18 -5.43 -19.14 22.43
N ARG A 19 -6.31 -20.15 22.20
CA ARG A 19 -5.88 -21.53 21.90
C ARG A 19 -5.22 -21.64 20.52
N MET A 20 -5.70 -20.89 19.54
CA MET A 20 -5.03 -20.79 18.22
C MET A 20 -3.67 -20.13 18.31
N LEU A 21 -3.53 -19.08 19.13
CA LEU A 21 -2.25 -18.37 19.32
C LEU A 21 -1.23 -19.21 20.08
N LEU A 22 -1.66 -19.88 21.14
CA LEU A 22 -0.82 -20.83 21.88
C LEU A 22 -0.44 -22.01 20.98
N GLY A 23 -1.36 -22.50 20.14
CA GLY A 23 -1.09 -23.52 19.13
C GLY A 23 -0.05 -23.06 18.10
N TYR A 24 -0.22 -21.86 17.53
CA TYR A 24 0.74 -21.31 16.56
C TYR A 24 2.10 -21.01 17.21
N GLY A 25 2.11 -20.46 18.42
CA GLY A 25 3.33 -20.26 19.21
C GLY A 25 4.03 -21.59 19.51
N ALA A 26 3.31 -22.57 20.01
CA ALA A 26 3.89 -23.87 20.41
C ALA A 26 4.27 -24.74 19.21
N PHE A 27 3.47 -24.77 18.14
CA PHE A 27 3.67 -25.71 17.03
C PHE A 27 4.38 -25.10 15.81
N VAL A 28 4.55 -23.78 15.74
CA VAL A 28 5.24 -23.12 14.64
C VAL A 28 6.41 -22.27 15.14
N ALA A 29 6.16 -21.31 16.03
CA ALA A 29 7.22 -20.38 16.44
C ALA A 29 8.29 -21.05 17.30
N ILE A 30 7.92 -21.94 18.22
CA ILE A 30 8.91 -22.69 19.05
C ILE A 30 9.72 -23.66 18.19
N PRO A 31 9.14 -24.54 17.34
CA PRO A 31 9.94 -25.42 16.48
C PRO A 31 10.83 -24.66 15.50
N VAL A 32 10.36 -23.55 14.92
CA VAL A 32 11.17 -22.70 14.03
C VAL A 32 12.32 -22.06 14.81
N GLY A 33 12.04 -21.50 15.99
CA GLY A 33 13.05 -20.93 16.87
C GLY A 33 14.08 -21.97 17.37
N VAL A 34 13.62 -23.13 17.78
CA VAL A 34 14.50 -24.24 18.20
C VAL A 34 15.30 -24.76 17.02
N THR A 35 14.71 -24.93 15.85
CA THR A 35 15.45 -25.36 14.64
C THR A 35 16.51 -24.33 14.27
N ALA A 36 16.18 -23.04 14.31
CA ALA A 36 17.14 -21.96 14.08
C ALA A 36 18.28 -21.97 15.12
N LEU A 37 17.96 -22.19 16.40
CA LEU A 37 18.93 -22.27 17.49
C LEU A 37 19.81 -23.50 17.34
N VAL A 38 19.26 -24.67 17.00
CA VAL A 38 20.00 -25.91 16.76
C VAL A 38 20.92 -25.76 15.55
N LEU A 39 20.45 -25.19 14.44
CA LEU A 39 21.29 -24.92 13.29
C LEU A 39 22.43 -23.94 13.60
N ALA A 40 22.18 -22.94 14.44
CA ALA A 40 23.19 -22.02 14.93
C ALA A 40 24.20 -22.68 15.86
N SER A 41 23.75 -23.59 16.77
CA SER A 41 24.59 -24.25 17.75
C SER A 41 25.43 -25.40 17.17
N VAL A 42 24.96 -26.05 16.13
CA VAL A 42 25.70 -27.18 15.49
C VAL A 42 26.79 -26.66 14.54
N GLY A 43 26.94 -25.31 14.40
CA GLY A 43 27.94 -24.75 13.50
C GLY A 43 27.81 -25.37 12.12
N TYR A 44 26.60 -25.35 11.52
CA TYR A 44 26.35 -25.93 10.21
C TYR A 44 27.21 -25.21 9.17
N SER A 45 28.47 -25.60 9.14
CA SER A 45 29.31 -25.50 7.95
C SER A 45 28.66 -26.48 6.96
N GLY A 46 27.87 -25.98 6.04
CA GLY A 46 27.26 -26.79 4.99
C GLY A 46 28.27 -27.74 4.37
N PRO A 47 27.83 -28.84 3.76
CA PRO A 47 28.75 -29.84 3.23
C PRO A 47 29.83 -29.14 2.42
N ALA A 48 31.09 -29.37 2.80
CA ALA A 48 32.27 -28.94 2.04
C ALA A 48 32.30 -29.76 0.74
N GLY A 49 31.45 -29.41 -0.18
CA GLY A 49 31.25 -30.07 -1.43
C GLY A 49 30.73 -29.08 -2.45
N HIS A 50 31.67 -28.59 -3.28
CA HIS A 50 31.42 -27.72 -4.43
C HIS A 50 30.85 -26.34 -4.04
N ALA A 51 31.74 -25.43 -3.65
CA ALA A 51 31.47 -24.02 -3.88
C ALA A 51 31.16 -23.87 -5.38
N PRO A 52 29.93 -23.52 -5.78
CA PRO A 52 29.72 -23.11 -7.15
C PRO A 52 30.60 -21.88 -7.33
N ALA A 53 31.42 -21.90 -8.38
CA ALA A 53 32.21 -20.73 -8.78
C ALA A 53 31.30 -19.49 -8.68
N ASP A 54 31.77 -18.52 -7.95
CA ASP A 54 31.37 -17.13 -7.76
C ASP A 54 30.27 -16.61 -8.70
N SER A 55 29.10 -17.21 -8.67
CA SER A 55 27.87 -16.61 -9.09
C SER A 55 27.32 -15.91 -7.87
N GLY A 56 27.29 -14.57 -7.82
CA GLY A 56 26.75 -13.77 -6.74
C GLY A 56 25.24 -14.00 -6.47
N ALA A 57 24.76 -15.21 -6.74
CA ALA A 57 23.39 -15.65 -6.57
C ALA A 57 23.13 -16.03 -5.11
N VAL A 58 22.17 -15.35 -4.49
CA VAL A 58 21.70 -15.66 -3.13
C VAL A 58 21.18 -17.10 -3.09
N PRO A 59 21.64 -17.96 -2.16
CA PRO A 59 21.15 -19.32 -2.05
C PRO A 59 19.63 -19.35 -1.79
N LEU A 60 18.91 -20.21 -2.51
CA LEU A 60 17.45 -20.32 -2.44
C LEU A 60 16.92 -20.53 -1.02
N TYR A 61 17.63 -21.33 -0.19
CA TYR A 61 17.21 -21.56 1.20
C TYR A 61 17.16 -20.28 2.05
N ARG A 62 18.05 -19.29 1.81
CA ARG A 62 18.01 -17.99 2.49
C ARG A 62 16.78 -17.19 2.07
N ILE A 63 16.49 -17.17 0.78
CA ILE A 63 15.29 -16.49 0.25
C ILE A 63 14.02 -17.10 0.86
N LEU A 64 13.90 -18.42 0.83
CA LEU A 64 12.75 -19.14 1.39
C LEU A 64 12.62 -18.92 2.90
N GLY A 65 13.72 -18.94 3.66
CA GLY A 65 13.74 -18.68 5.09
C GLY A 65 13.26 -17.28 5.43
N VAL A 66 13.76 -16.26 4.71
CA VAL A 66 13.35 -14.86 4.91
C VAL A 66 11.88 -14.67 4.52
N LEU A 67 11.41 -15.25 3.41
CA LEU A 67 10.00 -15.17 3.02
C LEU A 67 9.07 -15.81 4.06
N ALA A 68 9.44 -16.97 4.59
CA ALA A 68 8.67 -17.63 5.66
C ALA A 68 8.59 -16.75 6.90
N LEU A 69 9.73 -16.20 7.33
CA LEU A 69 9.79 -15.27 8.46
C LEU A 69 8.93 -14.02 8.26
N VAL A 70 9.11 -13.35 7.13
CA VAL A 70 8.36 -12.12 6.79
C VAL A 70 6.87 -12.38 6.80
N THR A 71 6.43 -13.46 6.14
CA THR A 71 5.01 -13.84 6.07
C THR A 71 4.45 -14.17 7.45
N ALA A 72 5.19 -14.93 8.28
CA ALA A 72 4.77 -15.28 9.62
C ALA A 72 4.69 -14.05 10.55
N CYS A 73 5.70 -13.18 10.54
CA CYS A 73 5.71 -11.96 11.33
C CYS A 73 4.60 -10.99 10.93
N ALA A 74 4.37 -10.81 9.63
CA ALA A 74 3.29 -9.96 9.13
C ALA A 74 1.91 -10.51 9.50
N ALA A 75 1.70 -11.82 9.36
CA ALA A 75 0.45 -12.47 9.76
C ALA A 75 0.17 -12.31 11.25
N TRP A 76 1.18 -12.53 12.09
CA TRP A 76 1.09 -12.37 13.55
C TRP A 76 0.82 -10.91 13.94
N ALA A 77 1.62 -9.97 13.43
CA ALA A 77 1.48 -8.55 13.77
C ALA A 77 0.15 -7.97 13.26
N GLY A 78 -0.28 -8.36 12.06
CA GLY A 78 -1.59 -7.99 11.53
C GLY A 78 -2.75 -8.55 12.34
N ALA A 79 -2.62 -9.77 12.89
CA ALA A 79 -3.61 -10.34 13.79
C ALA A 79 -3.62 -9.62 15.15
N MET A 80 -2.46 -9.23 15.66
CA MET A 80 -2.34 -8.47 16.91
C MET A 80 -2.93 -7.06 16.76
N ALA A 81 -2.63 -6.37 15.66
CA ALA A 81 -3.20 -5.06 15.36
C ALA A 81 -4.75 -5.10 15.38
N ARG A 82 -5.36 -6.09 14.76
CA ARG A 82 -6.81 -6.26 14.76
C ARG A 82 -7.41 -6.45 16.16
N ARG A 83 -6.68 -7.09 17.08
CA ARG A 83 -7.13 -7.27 18.47
C ARG A 83 -7.25 -5.97 19.25
N ILE A 84 -6.41 -4.98 18.91
CA ILE A 84 -6.45 -3.65 19.51
C ILE A 84 -7.25 -2.67 18.66
N GLY A 85 -8.05 -3.18 17.70
CA GLY A 85 -8.91 -2.38 16.84
C GLY A 85 -8.14 -1.54 15.81
N GLN A 86 -6.95 -1.99 15.42
CA GLN A 86 -6.15 -1.34 14.37
C GLN A 86 -6.23 -2.12 13.04
N PRO A 87 -6.14 -1.44 11.90
CA PRO A 87 -6.03 -2.10 10.61
C PRO A 87 -4.81 -3.05 10.57
N ARG A 88 -4.96 -4.19 9.92
CA ARG A 88 -3.89 -5.19 9.77
C ARG A 88 -2.59 -4.59 9.22
N VAL A 89 -2.71 -3.69 8.27
CA VAL A 89 -1.59 -2.99 7.62
C VAL A 89 -0.73 -2.22 8.64
N VAL A 90 -1.33 -1.63 9.68
CA VAL A 90 -0.58 -0.94 10.74
C VAL A 90 0.37 -1.90 11.46
N GLY A 91 -0.11 -3.11 11.78
CA GLY A 91 0.73 -4.15 12.39
C GLY A 91 1.83 -4.64 11.46
N GLU A 92 1.53 -4.84 10.19
CA GLU A 92 2.49 -5.29 9.18
C GLU A 92 3.63 -4.28 8.96
N ILE A 93 3.31 -2.98 8.89
CA ILE A 93 4.31 -1.92 8.79
C ILE A 93 5.10 -1.79 10.11
N ALA A 94 4.42 -1.85 11.25
CA ALA A 94 5.08 -1.75 12.56
C ALA A 94 6.10 -2.87 12.76
N VAL A 95 5.76 -4.13 12.45
CA VAL A 95 6.71 -5.24 12.58
C VAL A 95 7.86 -5.13 11.58
N ALA A 96 7.62 -4.62 10.37
CA ALA A 96 8.66 -4.37 9.39
C ALA A 96 9.67 -3.31 9.88
N LEU A 97 9.19 -2.23 10.52
CA LEU A 97 10.05 -1.23 11.15
C LEU A 97 10.83 -1.79 12.34
N LEU A 98 10.18 -2.64 13.16
CA LEU A 98 10.82 -3.30 14.29
C LEU A 98 11.94 -4.27 13.85
N LEU A 99 11.73 -5.04 12.80
CA LEU A 99 12.71 -5.96 12.21
C LEU A 99 13.78 -5.23 11.37
N GLY A 100 13.53 -3.99 11.03
CA GLY A 100 14.45 -3.14 10.27
C GLY A 100 15.70 -2.73 11.05
N PRO A 101 16.60 -1.99 10.38
CA PRO A 101 17.88 -1.55 10.96
C PRO A 101 17.71 -0.60 12.13
N SER A 102 16.53 0.02 12.28
CA SER A 102 16.26 1.05 13.29
C SER A 102 16.08 0.50 14.71
N VAL A 103 15.56 -0.73 14.86
CA VAL A 103 15.28 -1.35 16.16
C VAL A 103 16.07 -2.66 16.29
N PHE A 104 15.69 -3.70 15.53
CA PHE A 104 16.34 -4.99 15.62
C PHE A 104 17.82 -4.91 15.20
N GLY A 105 18.12 -4.20 14.12
CA GLY A 105 19.50 -3.98 13.67
C GLY A 105 20.33 -3.09 14.59
N ALA A 106 19.72 -2.18 15.35
CA ALA A 106 20.41 -1.36 16.35
C ALA A 106 20.71 -2.14 17.64
N LEU A 107 19.81 -3.05 18.05
CA LEU A 107 19.95 -3.82 19.28
C LEU A 107 20.81 -5.07 19.07
N LEU A 108 20.65 -5.77 17.97
CA LEU A 108 21.27 -7.08 17.68
C LEU A 108 21.75 -7.12 16.21
N PRO A 109 22.78 -6.33 15.83
CA PRO A 109 23.17 -6.15 14.44
C PRO A 109 23.64 -7.44 13.76
N ASP A 110 24.31 -8.31 14.47
CA ASP A 110 24.81 -9.58 13.92
C ASP A 110 23.67 -10.59 13.71
N VAL A 111 22.72 -10.65 14.64
CA VAL A 111 21.53 -11.50 14.52
C VAL A 111 20.63 -10.99 13.38
N GLN A 112 20.46 -9.68 13.28
CA GLN A 112 19.67 -9.08 12.21
C GLN A 112 20.28 -9.39 10.83
N ARG A 113 21.60 -9.27 10.65
CA ARG A 113 22.31 -9.63 9.42
C ARG A 113 22.25 -11.12 9.11
N TRP A 114 22.20 -11.97 10.13
CA TRP A 114 22.06 -13.41 9.93
C TRP A 114 20.62 -13.79 9.52
N VAL A 115 19.60 -13.21 10.18
CA VAL A 115 18.16 -13.48 9.93
C VAL A 115 17.67 -12.85 8.64
N LEU A 116 18.11 -11.61 8.38
CA LEU A 116 17.74 -10.80 7.21
C LEU A 116 19.01 -10.38 6.46
N PRO A 117 19.66 -11.32 5.76
CA PRO A 117 20.91 -11.02 5.05
C PRO A 117 20.71 -9.90 4.01
N PRO A 118 21.63 -8.93 3.91
CA PRO A 118 21.53 -7.82 2.96
C PRO A 118 21.36 -8.28 1.51
N GLU A 119 21.90 -9.43 1.16
CA GLU A 119 21.84 -10.02 -0.18
C GLU A 119 20.40 -10.41 -0.59
N VAL A 120 19.51 -10.65 0.38
CA VAL A 120 18.08 -10.98 0.12
C VAL A 120 17.24 -9.74 -0.13
N PHE A 121 17.71 -8.56 0.25
CA PHE A 121 16.96 -7.32 0.13
C PHE A 121 16.51 -6.98 -1.31
N PRO A 122 17.36 -7.07 -2.36
CA PRO A 122 16.93 -6.83 -3.74
C PRO A 122 15.80 -7.78 -4.17
N PHE A 123 15.85 -9.03 -3.72
CA PHE A 123 14.81 -10.02 -4.01
C PHE A 123 13.48 -9.68 -3.32
N LEU A 124 13.50 -9.31 -2.03
CA LEU A 124 12.33 -8.84 -1.31
C LEU A 124 11.72 -7.61 -1.96
N ASN A 125 12.55 -6.66 -2.40
CA ASN A 125 12.11 -5.46 -3.07
C ASN A 125 11.42 -5.78 -4.40
N THR A 126 12.00 -6.69 -5.21
CA THR A 126 11.41 -7.13 -6.49
C THR A 126 10.07 -7.83 -6.28
N LEU A 127 9.99 -8.75 -5.31
CA LEU A 127 8.72 -9.39 -4.94
C LEU A 127 7.70 -8.40 -4.43
N GLY A 128 8.13 -7.45 -3.60
CA GLY A 128 7.30 -6.38 -3.09
C GLY A 128 6.73 -5.52 -4.22
N GLN A 129 7.55 -5.10 -5.18
CA GLN A 129 7.11 -4.32 -6.34
C GLN A 129 6.13 -5.10 -7.23
N LEU A 130 6.38 -6.40 -7.47
CA LEU A 130 5.43 -7.25 -8.16
C LEU A 130 4.11 -7.33 -7.39
N GLY A 131 4.16 -7.49 -6.07
CA GLY A 131 2.99 -7.51 -5.20
C GLY A 131 2.19 -6.22 -5.30
N VAL A 132 2.86 -5.08 -5.21
CA VAL A 132 2.22 -3.78 -5.36
C VAL A 132 1.61 -3.60 -6.76
N THR A 133 2.29 -4.04 -7.82
CA THR A 133 1.76 -3.98 -9.18
C THR A 133 0.48 -4.80 -9.31
N LEU A 134 0.46 -6.03 -8.82
CA LEU A 134 -0.75 -6.86 -8.81
C LEU A 134 -1.85 -6.30 -7.92
N PHE A 135 -1.50 -5.69 -6.79
CA PHE A 135 -2.45 -5.00 -5.93
C PHE A 135 -3.07 -3.79 -6.63
N MET A 136 -2.28 -3.02 -7.37
CA MET A 136 -2.79 -1.87 -8.13
C MET A 136 -3.77 -2.28 -9.23
N PHE A 137 -3.65 -3.47 -9.78
CA PHE A 137 -4.66 -4.03 -10.68
C PHE A 137 -6.00 -4.21 -9.95
N THR A 138 -6.01 -4.75 -8.72
CA THR A 138 -7.25 -4.90 -7.94
C THR A 138 -7.85 -3.54 -7.59
N VAL A 139 -7.03 -2.56 -7.17
CA VAL A 139 -7.45 -1.17 -6.96
C VAL A 139 -8.07 -0.57 -8.23
N GLY A 140 -7.43 -0.76 -9.39
CA GLY A 140 -7.96 -0.29 -10.68
C GLY A 140 -9.33 -0.88 -11.01
N ARG A 141 -9.61 -2.12 -10.60
CA ARG A 141 -10.93 -2.77 -10.76
C ARG A 141 -11.99 -2.21 -9.83
N GLU A 142 -11.62 -1.86 -8.60
CA GLU A 142 -12.55 -1.26 -7.64
C GLU A 142 -12.92 0.17 -8.02
N LEU A 143 -12.04 0.89 -8.73
CA LEU A 143 -12.31 2.22 -9.22
C LEU A 143 -13.50 2.20 -10.20
N SER A 144 -14.65 2.70 -9.75
CA SER A 144 -15.85 2.82 -10.56
C SER A 144 -15.92 4.19 -11.22
N LEU A 145 -15.49 4.26 -12.49
CA LEU A 145 -15.71 5.46 -13.32
C LEU A 145 -17.21 5.82 -13.46
N THR A 146 -18.09 4.88 -13.21
CA THR A 146 -19.55 5.08 -13.25
C THR A 146 -20.06 5.81 -12.01
N ALA A 147 -19.48 5.57 -10.85
CA ALA A 147 -19.80 6.31 -9.62
C ALA A 147 -19.36 7.77 -9.74
N LEU A 148 -18.18 8.02 -10.32
CA LEU A 148 -17.67 9.37 -10.63
C LEU A 148 -18.57 10.16 -11.62
N ARG A 149 -19.28 9.46 -12.51
CA ARG A 149 -20.15 10.10 -13.51
C ARG A 149 -21.59 10.35 -13.03
N ARG A 150 -22.08 9.57 -12.06
CA ARG A 150 -23.50 9.64 -11.63
C ARG A 150 -23.81 10.84 -10.75
N ASP A 151 -22.83 11.29 -9.96
CA ASP A 151 -23.10 12.28 -8.91
C ASP A 151 -22.77 13.74 -9.31
N GLY A 152 -22.36 14.02 -10.52
CA GLY A 152 -22.03 15.37 -11.00
C GLY A 152 -20.96 16.06 -10.13
N LEU A 153 -21.05 17.38 -9.94
CA LEU A 153 -20.30 18.17 -8.94
C LEU A 153 -20.78 17.82 -7.53
N SER A 154 -20.60 16.55 -7.14
CA SER A 154 -21.12 15.97 -5.93
C SER A 154 -20.24 16.32 -4.72
N ALA A 155 -20.78 16.08 -3.55
CA ALA A 155 -20.06 16.24 -2.29
C ALA A 155 -18.73 15.45 -2.28
N SER A 156 -18.71 14.26 -2.87
CA SER A 156 -17.50 13.43 -2.99
C SER A 156 -16.39 14.08 -3.81
N THR A 157 -16.74 14.74 -4.91
CA THR A 157 -15.77 15.42 -5.79
C THR A 157 -15.16 16.64 -5.08
N LEU A 158 -15.99 17.47 -4.43
CA LEU A 158 -15.51 18.63 -3.70
C LEU A 158 -14.61 18.21 -2.51
N ILE A 159 -15.06 17.24 -1.70
CA ILE A 159 -14.29 16.74 -0.55
C ILE A 159 -13.01 16.02 -1.03
N GLY A 160 -13.08 15.26 -2.12
CA GLY A 160 -11.92 14.57 -2.68
C GLY A 160 -10.84 15.54 -3.18
N HIS A 161 -11.21 16.54 -4.00
CA HIS A 161 -10.24 17.50 -4.51
C HIS A 161 -9.72 18.47 -3.45
N SER A 162 -10.57 18.96 -2.53
CA SER A 162 -10.09 19.77 -1.41
C SER A 162 -9.17 18.95 -0.50
N GLY A 163 -9.48 17.65 -0.30
CA GLY A 163 -8.66 16.68 0.42
C GLY A 163 -7.29 16.43 -0.19
N ILE A 164 -7.06 16.87 -1.42
CA ILE A 164 -5.73 16.94 -2.05
C ILE A 164 -5.18 18.36 -2.02
N ALA A 165 -5.91 19.34 -2.51
CA ALA A 165 -5.39 20.68 -2.78
C ALA A 165 -4.84 21.35 -1.51
N ILE A 166 -5.55 21.30 -0.38
CA ILE A 166 -5.13 21.93 0.87
C ILE A 166 -3.92 21.22 1.48
N PRO A 167 -3.89 19.88 1.65
CA PRO A 167 -2.69 19.21 2.13
C PRO A 167 -1.51 19.30 1.16
N PHE A 168 -1.75 19.35 -0.16
CA PHE A 168 -0.69 19.57 -1.15
C PHE A 168 -0.02 20.93 -0.93
N LEU A 169 -0.81 22.00 -0.83
CA LEU A 169 -0.29 23.33 -0.51
C LEU A 169 0.46 23.32 0.84
N THR A 170 -0.10 22.66 1.86
CA THR A 170 0.56 22.53 3.17
C THR A 170 1.90 21.82 3.04
N GLY A 171 1.99 20.74 2.24
CA GLY A 171 3.24 20.01 2.01
C GLY A 171 4.29 20.84 1.25
N VAL A 172 3.86 21.66 0.27
CA VAL A 172 4.72 22.64 -0.39
C VAL A 172 5.27 23.65 0.62
N LEU A 173 4.41 24.22 1.48
CA LEU A 173 4.82 25.19 2.50
C LEU A 173 5.77 24.57 3.54
N VAL A 174 5.48 23.32 3.97
CA VAL A 174 6.36 22.56 4.85
C VAL A 174 7.72 22.36 4.19
N ALA A 175 7.76 21.95 2.91
CA ALA A 175 9.02 21.74 2.19
C ALA A 175 9.85 23.01 2.05
N LEU A 176 9.20 24.16 1.87
CA LEU A 176 9.89 25.47 1.81
C LEU A 176 10.40 25.93 3.18
N ALA A 177 9.76 25.49 4.26
CA ALA A 177 10.17 25.80 5.64
C ALA A 177 11.24 24.84 6.19
N LEU A 178 11.44 23.68 5.54
CA LEU A 178 12.47 22.74 5.95
C LEU A 178 13.87 23.27 5.67
N PRO A 179 14.85 22.99 6.56
CA PRO A 179 16.26 23.26 6.27
C PRO A 179 16.72 22.55 4.99
N ASP A 180 17.61 23.18 4.22
CA ASP A 180 18.15 22.62 2.96
C ASP A 180 18.79 21.24 3.13
N SER A 181 19.28 20.91 4.32
CA SER A 181 19.86 19.60 4.65
C SER A 181 18.89 18.42 4.52
N TYR A 182 17.58 18.67 4.44
CA TYR A 182 16.58 17.63 4.22
C TYR A 182 16.32 17.37 2.73
N ARG A 183 16.68 18.31 1.87
CA ARG A 183 16.59 18.11 0.43
C ARG A 183 17.80 17.30 -0.04
N PRO A 184 17.62 16.21 -0.78
CA PRO A 184 18.75 15.45 -1.32
C PRO A 184 19.61 16.28 -2.27
N ASP A 185 20.92 16.02 -2.24
CA ASP A 185 21.87 16.68 -3.14
C ASP A 185 21.52 16.41 -4.62
N GLY A 186 21.61 17.43 -5.45
CA GLY A 186 21.29 17.35 -6.87
C GLY A 186 19.80 17.43 -7.22
N VAL A 187 18.90 17.42 -6.24
CA VAL A 187 17.46 17.57 -6.48
C VAL A 187 17.07 19.04 -6.56
N GLY A 188 16.45 19.42 -7.67
CA GLY A 188 15.90 20.76 -7.84
C GLY A 188 14.81 21.08 -6.79
N ALA A 189 14.68 22.35 -6.41
CA ALA A 189 13.68 22.79 -5.44
C ALA A 189 12.26 22.45 -5.89
N VAL A 190 11.94 22.62 -7.19
CA VAL A 190 10.58 22.38 -7.72
C VAL A 190 10.16 20.92 -7.58
N PRO A 191 10.89 19.91 -8.09
CA PRO A 191 10.53 18.51 -7.89
C PRO A 191 10.38 18.15 -6.40
N PHE A 192 11.28 18.64 -5.55
CA PHE A 192 11.24 18.38 -4.11
C PHE A 192 9.96 18.90 -3.45
N VAL A 193 9.62 20.18 -3.64
CA VAL A 193 8.42 20.77 -3.01
C VAL A 193 7.13 20.17 -3.54
N LEU A 194 7.07 19.85 -4.84
CA LEU A 194 5.91 19.18 -5.44
C LEU A 194 5.74 17.76 -4.90
N PHE A 195 6.84 17.03 -4.74
CA PHE A 195 6.80 15.68 -4.15
C PHE A 195 6.35 15.71 -2.69
N MET A 196 6.85 16.65 -1.89
CA MET A 196 6.41 16.86 -0.51
C MET A 196 4.93 17.26 -0.44
N GLY A 197 4.46 18.11 -1.35
CA GLY A 197 3.03 18.43 -1.50
C GLY A 197 2.21 17.19 -1.76
N LEU A 198 2.65 16.36 -2.68
CA LEU A 198 1.99 15.10 -3.01
C LEU A 198 1.91 14.15 -1.81
N THR A 199 3.03 13.92 -1.11
CA THR A 199 3.07 12.97 0.03
C THR A 199 2.12 13.37 1.14
N LEU A 200 1.96 14.66 1.46
CA LEU A 200 1.04 15.11 2.47
C LEU A 200 -0.43 15.02 2.02
N SER A 201 -0.70 14.91 0.72
CA SER A 201 -2.06 14.92 0.15
C SER A 201 -2.74 13.55 0.00
N ILE A 202 -2.00 12.45 0.10
CA ILE A 202 -2.51 11.10 -0.18
C ILE A 202 -3.52 10.64 0.86
N THR A 203 -4.53 9.87 0.41
CA THR A 203 -5.46 9.10 1.24
C THR A 203 -5.45 7.66 0.73
N ALA A 204 -5.34 6.66 1.62
CA ALA A 204 -5.24 5.27 1.20
C ALA A 204 -6.63 4.60 1.12
N VAL A 205 -7.23 4.55 -0.06
CA VAL A 205 -8.55 3.90 -0.30
C VAL A 205 -8.62 2.47 0.24
N PRO A 206 -7.65 1.57 -0.04
CA PRO A 206 -7.76 0.19 0.41
C PRO A 206 -7.72 0.04 1.94
N VAL A 207 -6.92 0.88 2.60
CA VAL A 207 -6.82 0.85 4.07
C VAL A 207 -8.08 1.43 4.69
N LEU A 208 -8.61 2.52 4.12
CA LEU A 208 -9.88 3.11 4.53
C LEU A 208 -11.04 2.12 4.36
N ALA A 209 -11.14 1.46 3.19
CA ALA A 209 -12.17 0.45 2.93
C ALA A 209 -12.17 -0.66 3.98
N ARG A 210 -10.98 -1.16 4.30
CA ARG A 210 -10.81 -2.21 5.30
C ARG A 210 -11.18 -1.73 6.71
N LEU A 211 -10.71 -0.54 7.10
CA LEU A 211 -11.04 0.05 8.39
C LEU A 211 -12.55 0.26 8.53
N LEU A 212 -13.22 0.77 7.50
CA LEU A 212 -14.67 0.96 7.49
C LEU A 212 -15.43 -0.36 7.51
N ALA A 213 -14.92 -1.42 6.88
CA ALA A 213 -15.49 -2.75 6.95
C ALA A 213 -15.35 -3.36 8.35
N ASP A 214 -14.18 -3.24 8.97
CA ASP A 214 -13.90 -3.73 10.32
C ASP A 214 -14.76 -3.00 11.39
N GLU A 215 -15.06 -1.70 11.18
CA GLU A 215 -15.94 -0.89 12.04
C GLU A 215 -17.44 -1.00 11.66
N GLY A 216 -17.80 -1.81 10.65
CA GLY A 216 -19.19 -1.98 10.18
C GLY A 216 -19.77 -0.73 9.49
N ARG A 217 -18.94 0.21 9.02
CA ARG A 217 -19.35 1.52 8.49
C ARG A 217 -19.28 1.63 6.97
N LEU A 218 -18.76 0.61 6.27
CA LEU A 218 -18.53 0.65 4.83
C LEU A 218 -19.80 1.04 4.04
N ASN A 219 -20.94 0.49 4.42
CA ASN A 219 -22.23 0.70 3.77
C ASN A 219 -23.05 1.85 4.38
N THR A 220 -22.48 2.62 5.30
CA THR A 220 -23.17 3.81 5.84
C THR A 220 -23.09 4.97 4.84
N ARG A 221 -23.98 5.97 4.98
CA ARG A 221 -23.96 7.19 4.16
C ARG A 221 -22.58 7.89 4.19
N LEU A 222 -22.00 8.04 5.38
CA LEU A 222 -20.68 8.68 5.54
C LEU A 222 -19.56 7.80 5.03
N GLY A 223 -19.61 6.49 5.25
CA GLY A 223 -18.62 5.54 4.72
C GLY A 223 -18.60 5.53 3.19
N THR A 224 -19.77 5.48 2.55
CA THR A 224 -19.88 5.54 1.09
C THR A 224 -19.35 6.88 0.54
N LEU A 225 -19.67 7.99 1.20
CA LEU A 225 -19.17 9.31 0.81
C LEU A 225 -17.64 9.41 0.98
N ALA A 226 -17.11 8.93 2.11
CA ALA A 226 -15.66 8.89 2.34
C ALA A 226 -14.93 8.05 1.29
N MET A 227 -15.46 6.85 0.97
CA MET A 227 -14.90 5.97 -0.07
C MET A 227 -14.91 6.63 -1.45
N ALA A 228 -16.02 7.27 -1.83
CA ALA A 228 -16.12 8.00 -3.10
C ALA A 228 -15.13 9.19 -3.16
N SER A 229 -15.04 9.96 -2.07
CA SER A 229 -14.10 11.10 -1.96
C SER A 229 -12.63 10.64 -2.01
N ALA A 230 -12.30 9.56 -1.29
CA ALA A 230 -10.97 8.97 -1.29
C ALA A 230 -10.60 8.42 -2.69
N SER A 231 -11.55 7.81 -3.41
CA SER A 231 -11.32 7.34 -4.78
C SER A 231 -11.03 8.48 -5.77
N VAL A 232 -11.73 9.61 -5.64
CA VAL A 232 -11.42 10.84 -6.42
C VAL A 232 -10.01 11.33 -6.07
N ALA A 233 -9.68 11.36 -4.79
CA ALA A 233 -8.38 11.78 -4.32
C ALA A 233 -7.26 10.85 -4.83
N ASP A 234 -7.43 9.52 -4.77
CA ASP A 234 -6.44 8.56 -5.27
C ASP A 234 -6.13 8.77 -6.76
N VAL A 235 -7.16 8.85 -7.62
CA VAL A 235 -6.96 9.10 -9.05
C VAL A 235 -6.16 10.38 -9.28
N THR A 236 -6.51 11.45 -8.57
CA THR A 236 -5.82 12.74 -8.69
C THR A 236 -4.38 12.66 -8.18
N ALA A 237 -4.13 11.98 -7.06
CA ALA A 237 -2.79 11.78 -6.50
C ALA A 237 -1.88 10.99 -7.46
N TRP A 238 -2.42 9.95 -8.11
CA TRP A 238 -1.66 9.18 -9.10
C TRP A 238 -1.31 10.01 -10.33
N CYS A 239 -2.23 10.87 -10.83
CA CYS A 239 -1.93 11.80 -11.92
C CYS A 239 -0.85 12.81 -11.51
N LEU A 240 -0.91 13.34 -10.29
CA LEU A 240 0.10 14.25 -9.75
C LEU A 240 1.45 13.55 -9.58
N LEU A 241 1.49 12.29 -9.12
CA LEU A 241 2.73 11.53 -9.02
C LEU A 241 3.42 11.40 -10.39
N ALA A 242 2.66 11.02 -11.42
CA ALA A 242 3.20 10.93 -12.78
C ALA A 242 3.80 12.26 -13.25
N LEU A 243 3.10 13.37 -12.99
CA LEU A 243 3.58 14.72 -13.32
C LEU A 243 4.85 15.08 -12.55
N VAL A 244 4.89 14.83 -11.24
CA VAL A 244 6.04 15.14 -10.39
C VAL A 244 7.26 14.33 -10.80
N LEU A 245 7.10 13.05 -11.09
CA LEU A 245 8.19 12.19 -11.56
C LEU A 245 8.71 12.64 -12.93
N ALA A 246 7.82 13.04 -13.85
CA ALA A 246 8.21 13.58 -15.16
C ALA A 246 9.03 14.89 -15.02
N ILE A 247 8.62 15.79 -14.09
CA ILE A 247 9.39 17.00 -13.79
C ILE A 247 10.73 16.67 -13.15
N ALA A 248 10.77 15.69 -12.24
CA ALA A 248 11.97 15.27 -11.53
C ALA A 248 13.02 14.62 -12.45
N SER A 249 12.59 13.97 -13.51
CA SER A 249 13.49 13.32 -14.49
C SER A 249 14.38 14.31 -15.27
N GLY A 250 14.33 15.60 -14.95
CA GLY A 250 15.20 16.63 -15.54
C GLY A 250 14.93 16.90 -17.02
N GLY A 251 13.82 16.43 -17.53
CA GLY A 251 13.41 16.63 -18.92
C GLY A 251 13.11 18.11 -19.21
N SER A 252 13.53 18.56 -20.38
CA SER A 252 13.05 19.83 -20.95
C SER A 252 11.51 19.77 -21.02
N LEU A 253 10.86 20.93 -21.10
CA LEU A 253 9.39 21.00 -21.28
C LEU A 253 8.92 20.12 -22.47
N THR A 254 9.76 19.97 -23.48
CA THR A 254 9.55 19.08 -24.62
C THR A 254 9.58 17.60 -24.23
N ALA A 255 10.50 17.16 -23.37
CA ALA A 255 10.55 15.78 -22.89
C ALA A 255 9.31 15.43 -22.04
N ALA A 256 8.89 16.35 -21.16
CA ALA A 256 7.66 16.20 -20.41
C ALA A 256 6.43 16.12 -21.32
N ALA A 257 6.34 16.96 -22.35
CA ALA A 257 5.26 16.91 -23.34
C ALA A 257 5.23 15.59 -24.13
N VAL A 258 6.40 15.07 -24.48
CA VAL A 258 6.54 13.76 -25.15
C VAL A 258 6.06 12.62 -24.22
N THR A 259 6.46 12.62 -22.95
CA THR A 259 5.98 11.63 -21.95
C THR A 259 4.46 11.69 -21.82
N VAL A 260 3.88 12.90 -21.69
CA VAL A 260 2.42 13.08 -21.65
C VAL A 260 1.76 12.56 -22.94
N GLY A 261 2.35 12.82 -24.11
CA GLY A 261 1.89 12.27 -25.38
C GLY A 261 1.85 10.75 -25.40
N TRP A 262 2.91 10.09 -24.88
CA TRP A 262 2.96 8.65 -24.77
C TRP A 262 1.94 8.09 -23.77
N VAL A 263 1.72 8.76 -22.64
CA VAL A 263 0.69 8.37 -21.66
C VAL A 263 -0.71 8.46 -22.25
N VAL A 264 -1.00 9.53 -23.00
CA VAL A 264 -2.28 9.69 -23.71
C VAL A 264 -2.46 8.61 -24.77
N LEU A 265 -1.42 8.34 -25.58
CA LEU A 265 -1.44 7.26 -26.57
C LEU A 265 -1.65 5.89 -25.91
N PHE A 266 -0.95 5.61 -24.80
CA PHE A 266 -1.15 4.39 -24.01
C PHE A 266 -2.62 4.28 -23.56
N GLY A 267 -3.18 5.34 -22.98
CA GLY A 267 -4.59 5.36 -22.55
C GLY A 267 -5.56 5.09 -23.71
N LEU A 268 -5.30 5.67 -24.90
CA LEU A 268 -6.08 5.40 -26.11
C LEU A 268 -5.97 3.96 -26.58
N VAL A 269 -4.76 3.39 -26.61
CA VAL A 269 -4.52 1.98 -26.96
C VAL A 269 -5.24 1.05 -25.98
N VAL A 270 -5.11 1.31 -24.67
CA VAL A 270 -5.80 0.52 -23.64
C VAL A 270 -7.33 0.61 -23.80
N ARG A 271 -7.86 1.80 -24.10
CA ARG A 271 -9.32 2.03 -24.26
C ARG A 271 -9.88 1.47 -25.58
N CYS A 272 -9.14 1.64 -26.68
CA CYS A 272 -9.66 1.37 -28.03
C CYS A 272 -9.22 0.00 -28.58
N VAL A 273 -8.12 -0.57 -28.07
CA VAL A 273 -7.59 -1.86 -28.53
C VAL A 273 -7.69 -2.91 -27.45
N VAL A 274 -7.06 -2.68 -26.27
CA VAL A 274 -6.97 -3.69 -25.21
C VAL A 274 -8.36 -4.04 -24.66
N ARG A 275 -9.17 -3.02 -24.34
CA ARG A 275 -10.52 -3.24 -23.79
C ARG A 275 -11.43 -4.06 -24.72
N PRO A 276 -11.63 -3.72 -26.01
CA PRO A 276 -12.48 -4.52 -26.88
C PRO A 276 -11.92 -5.94 -27.10
N LEU A 277 -10.58 -6.11 -27.16
CA LEU A 277 -9.95 -7.41 -27.23
C LEU A 277 -10.29 -8.25 -25.99
N LEU A 278 -10.15 -7.69 -24.78
CA LEU A 278 -10.49 -8.37 -23.52
C LEU A 278 -11.98 -8.72 -23.46
N VAL A 279 -12.87 -7.84 -23.90
CA VAL A 279 -14.30 -8.13 -23.98
C VAL A 279 -14.59 -9.29 -24.93
N ARG A 280 -13.91 -9.37 -26.08
CA ARG A 280 -14.03 -10.51 -27.02
C ARG A 280 -13.49 -11.80 -26.44
N LEU A 281 -12.36 -11.76 -25.73
CA LEU A 281 -11.69 -12.95 -25.18
C LEU A 281 -12.34 -13.49 -23.91
N LEU A 282 -12.89 -12.60 -23.07
CA LEU A 282 -13.37 -12.92 -21.72
C LEU A 282 -14.89 -12.68 -21.54
N GLY A 283 -15.53 -11.93 -22.45
CA GLY A 283 -16.90 -11.46 -22.27
C GLY A 283 -18.00 -12.51 -22.51
N THR A 284 -17.68 -13.61 -23.23
CA THR A 284 -18.66 -14.61 -23.66
C THR A 284 -18.54 -15.96 -22.95
N GLN A 285 -17.56 -16.12 -22.06
CA GLN A 285 -17.25 -17.44 -21.51
C GLN A 285 -17.80 -17.58 -20.07
N ARG A 286 -18.70 -18.52 -19.87
CA ARG A 286 -18.85 -19.18 -18.58
C ARG A 286 -17.65 -20.12 -18.42
N PRO A 287 -16.84 -19.97 -17.37
CA PRO A 287 -15.68 -20.83 -17.18
C PRO A 287 -16.15 -22.20 -16.73
N GLU A 288 -16.32 -23.10 -17.66
CA GLU A 288 -16.58 -24.50 -17.35
C GLU A 288 -15.26 -25.26 -17.42
N GLY A 289 -14.74 -25.63 -16.25
CA GLY A 289 -13.56 -26.48 -16.11
C GLY A 289 -12.22 -25.74 -15.84
N PRO A 290 -11.22 -26.49 -15.35
CA PRO A 290 -9.92 -25.93 -14.91
C PRO A 290 -9.11 -25.30 -16.04
N MET A 291 -9.27 -25.77 -17.27
CA MET A 291 -8.55 -25.22 -18.43
C MET A 291 -9.02 -23.83 -18.83
N ALA A 292 -10.34 -23.57 -18.71
CA ALA A 292 -10.93 -22.25 -18.97
C ALA A 292 -10.49 -21.23 -17.89
N ALA A 293 -10.44 -21.65 -16.63
CA ALA A 293 -9.93 -20.83 -15.53
C ALA A 293 -8.44 -20.48 -15.73
N ALA A 294 -7.60 -21.44 -16.10
CA ALA A 294 -6.18 -21.21 -16.39
C ALA A 294 -5.99 -20.22 -17.54
N ARG A 295 -6.75 -20.34 -18.63
CA ARG A 295 -6.73 -19.41 -19.76
C ARG A 295 -7.13 -17.99 -19.32
N THR A 296 -8.19 -17.85 -18.54
CA THR A 296 -8.63 -16.54 -18.00
C THR A 296 -7.54 -15.93 -17.14
N ALA A 297 -6.93 -16.72 -16.24
CA ALA A 297 -5.84 -16.25 -15.38
C ALA A 297 -4.64 -15.77 -16.22
N SER A 298 -4.24 -16.53 -17.25
CA SER A 298 -3.15 -16.16 -18.14
C SER A 298 -3.44 -14.84 -18.88
N ILE A 299 -4.66 -14.66 -19.42
CA ILE A 299 -5.03 -13.42 -20.12
C ILE A 299 -5.01 -12.23 -19.14
N VAL A 300 -5.54 -12.38 -17.93
CA VAL A 300 -5.53 -11.32 -16.90
C VAL A 300 -4.10 -10.95 -16.56
N LEU A 301 -3.27 -11.91 -16.14
CA LEU A 301 -1.89 -11.67 -15.71
C LEU A 301 -1.03 -11.08 -16.84
N VAL A 302 -1.09 -11.64 -18.04
CA VAL A 302 -0.36 -11.12 -19.20
C VAL A 302 -0.78 -9.68 -19.50
N THR A 303 -2.07 -9.37 -19.46
CA THR A 303 -2.55 -7.99 -19.66
C THR A 303 -2.00 -7.04 -18.62
N VAL A 304 -2.04 -7.41 -17.34
CA VAL A 304 -1.51 -6.58 -16.25
C VAL A 304 -0.01 -6.33 -16.44
N LEU A 305 0.76 -7.39 -16.69
CA LEU A 305 2.21 -7.29 -16.85
C LEU A 305 2.61 -6.49 -18.10
N LEU A 306 1.91 -6.67 -19.24
CA LEU A 306 2.17 -5.90 -20.45
C LEU A 306 1.80 -4.42 -20.29
N CYS A 307 0.70 -4.10 -19.63
CA CYS A 307 0.34 -2.71 -19.33
C CYS A 307 1.36 -2.06 -18.37
N ALA A 308 1.80 -2.80 -17.34
CA ALA A 308 2.84 -2.36 -16.41
C ALA A 308 4.18 -2.12 -17.12
N LEU A 309 4.61 -3.07 -17.97
CA LEU A 309 5.80 -2.93 -18.79
C LEU A 309 5.72 -1.72 -19.74
N ALA A 310 4.59 -1.52 -20.38
CA ALA A 310 4.42 -0.39 -21.31
C ALA A 310 4.57 0.96 -20.60
N THR A 311 3.96 1.14 -19.42
CA THR A 311 4.10 2.39 -18.66
C THR A 311 5.51 2.58 -18.13
N GLU A 312 6.20 1.54 -17.69
CA GLU A 312 7.60 1.62 -17.27
C GLU A 312 8.51 2.07 -18.41
N GLN A 313 8.29 1.55 -19.64
CA GLN A 313 9.05 1.94 -20.83
C GLN A 313 8.77 3.40 -21.28
N ILE A 314 7.57 3.90 -21.00
CA ILE A 314 7.19 5.29 -21.26
C ILE A 314 7.88 6.26 -20.27
N GLY A 315 8.45 5.74 -19.18
CA GLY A 315 9.03 6.53 -18.09
C GLY A 315 8.02 6.92 -17.01
N VAL A 316 6.87 6.20 -16.99
CA VAL A 316 5.86 6.31 -15.94
C VAL A 316 5.81 4.97 -15.20
N HIS A 317 5.78 5.00 -13.88
CA HIS A 317 5.91 3.79 -13.05
C HIS A 317 4.90 2.69 -13.44
N ALA A 318 5.34 1.41 -13.38
CA ALA A 318 4.55 0.21 -13.71
C ALA A 318 3.15 0.16 -13.07
N LEU A 319 2.99 0.77 -11.91
CA LEU A 319 1.72 0.83 -11.18
C LEU A 319 0.57 1.42 -11.99
N PHE A 320 0.84 2.44 -12.82
CA PHE A 320 -0.17 3.07 -13.67
C PHE A 320 -0.71 2.12 -14.73
N GLY A 321 0.18 1.32 -15.31
CA GLY A 321 -0.22 0.28 -16.25
C GLY A 321 -1.11 -0.77 -15.61
N ALA A 322 -0.79 -1.19 -14.39
CA ALA A 322 -1.59 -2.14 -13.64
C ALA A 322 -2.99 -1.59 -13.29
N VAL A 323 -3.07 -0.34 -12.83
CA VAL A 323 -4.36 0.36 -12.60
C VAL A 323 -5.16 0.45 -13.90
N ALA A 324 -4.54 0.86 -15.00
CA ALA A 324 -5.21 0.97 -16.31
C ALA A 324 -5.75 -0.39 -16.77
N ALA A 325 -4.97 -1.48 -16.59
CA ALA A 325 -5.43 -2.83 -16.88
C ALA A 325 -6.66 -3.20 -16.03
N GLY A 326 -6.66 -2.86 -14.75
CA GLY A 326 -7.79 -3.07 -13.85
C GLY A 326 -9.05 -2.33 -14.28
N LEU A 327 -8.92 -1.06 -14.67
CA LEU A 327 -10.02 -0.20 -15.12
C LEU A 327 -10.73 -0.73 -16.39
N VAL A 328 -9.99 -1.36 -17.32
CA VAL A 328 -10.55 -1.82 -18.60
C VAL A 328 -10.93 -3.30 -18.58
N MET A 329 -10.55 -4.04 -17.54
CA MET A 329 -10.85 -5.46 -17.42
C MET A 329 -12.36 -5.71 -17.35
N PRO A 330 -12.92 -6.65 -18.14
CA PRO A 330 -14.33 -7.01 -18.06
C PRO A 330 -14.71 -7.53 -16.68
N ARG A 331 -15.90 -7.16 -16.21
CA ARG A 331 -16.44 -7.59 -14.91
C ARG A 331 -17.26 -8.87 -15.09
N THR A 332 -16.60 -9.97 -15.46
CA THR A 332 -17.20 -11.30 -15.55
C THR A 332 -16.89 -12.11 -14.29
N GLU A 333 -17.75 -13.07 -13.95
CA GLU A 333 -17.54 -13.93 -12.79
C GLU A 333 -16.16 -14.63 -12.81
N ALA A 334 -15.72 -15.09 -13.98
CA ALA A 334 -14.42 -15.71 -14.18
C ALA A 334 -13.26 -14.77 -13.80
N VAL A 335 -13.35 -13.53 -14.23
CA VAL A 335 -12.32 -12.51 -13.94
C VAL A 335 -12.37 -12.12 -12.46
N GLU A 336 -13.57 -12.04 -11.85
CA GLU A 336 -13.71 -11.79 -10.40
C GLU A 336 -13.02 -12.88 -9.56
N GLN A 337 -13.23 -14.14 -9.91
CA GLN A 337 -12.59 -15.27 -9.22
C GLN A 337 -11.05 -15.22 -9.33
N ILE A 338 -10.51 -14.85 -10.50
CA ILE A 338 -9.06 -14.70 -10.69
C ILE A 338 -8.55 -13.50 -9.89
N ALA A 339 -9.24 -12.36 -9.95
CA ALA A 339 -8.85 -11.17 -9.19
C ALA A 339 -8.80 -11.46 -7.68
N TRP A 340 -9.79 -12.16 -7.15
CA TRP A 340 -9.81 -12.57 -5.75
C TRP A 340 -8.64 -13.49 -5.37
N ARG A 341 -8.25 -14.44 -6.25
CA ARG A 341 -7.07 -15.29 -6.02
C ARG A 341 -5.76 -14.49 -6.05
N VAL A 342 -5.65 -13.56 -7.00
CA VAL A 342 -4.49 -12.65 -7.11
C VAL A 342 -4.40 -11.78 -5.86
N GLU A 343 -5.51 -11.22 -5.38
CA GLU A 343 -5.58 -10.43 -4.16
C GLU A 343 -5.18 -11.25 -2.93
N GLY A 344 -5.62 -12.51 -2.82
CA GLY A 344 -5.22 -13.41 -1.75
C GLY A 344 -3.70 -13.60 -1.69
N LEU A 345 -3.08 -14.05 -2.79
CA LEU A 345 -1.62 -14.24 -2.87
C LEU A 345 -0.86 -12.94 -2.58
N THR A 346 -1.34 -11.84 -3.16
CA THR A 346 -0.75 -10.52 -2.98
C THR A 346 -0.78 -10.10 -1.52
N SER A 347 -1.93 -10.21 -0.87
CA SER A 347 -2.13 -9.77 0.52
C SER A 347 -1.40 -10.64 1.55
N TRP A 348 -1.19 -11.93 1.27
CA TRP A 348 -0.60 -12.85 2.25
C TRP A 348 0.91 -12.96 2.15
N MET A 349 1.51 -12.75 0.98
CA MET A 349 2.94 -12.98 0.75
C MET A 349 3.65 -11.78 0.12
N LEU A 350 3.09 -11.20 -0.94
CA LEU A 350 3.82 -10.20 -1.71
C LEU A 350 3.82 -8.82 -1.02
N LEU A 351 2.68 -8.37 -0.49
CA LEU A 351 2.62 -7.11 0.26
C LEU A 351 3.41 -7.14 1.57
N PRO A 352 3.41 -8.21 2.38
CA PRO A 352 4.35 -8.35 3.48
C PRO A 352 5.82 -8.17 3.07
N SER A 353 6.22 -8.70 1.90
CA SER A 353 7.57 -8.50 1.37
C SER A 353 7.84 -7.03 1.03
N PHE A 354 6.85 -6.31 0.49
CA PHE A 354 6.93 -4.88 0.26
C PHE A 354 7.09 -4.09 1.57
N PHE A 355 6.26 -4.37 2.59
CA PHE A 355 6.36 -3.69 3.89
C PHE A 355 7.70 -3.96 4.56
N MET A 356 8.21 -5.20 4.44
CA MET A 356 9.54 -5.54 4.94
C MET A 356 10.63 -4.75 4.21
N ALA A 357 10.56 -4.63 2.88
CA ALA A 357 11.50 -3.81 2.11
C ALA A 357 11.45 -2.34 2.55
N VAL A 358 10.26 -1.78 2.79
CA VAL A 358 10.07 -0.44 3.35
C VAL A 358 10.71 -0.33 4.74
N GLY A 359 10.44 -1.30 5.62
CA GLY A 359 11.01 -1.33 6.97
C GLY A 359 12.54 -1.40 6.98
N LEU A 360 13.12 -2.22 6.10
CA LEU A 360 14.58 -2.33 5.92
C LEU A 360 15.19 -1.05 5.32
N SER A 361 14.43 -0.32 4.50
CA SER A 361 14.86 0.99 3.95
C SER A 361 14.72 2.12 4.97
N THR A 362 13.89 1.95 6.01
CA THR A 362 13.58 3.00 6.97
C THR A 362 14.62 3.06 8.07
N ARG A 363 15.37 4.16 8.11
CA ARG A 363 16.38 4.42 9.13
C ARG A 363 15.89 5.51 10.09
N LEU A 364 15.21 5.15 11.18
CA LEU A 364 14.77 6.10 12.21
C LEU A 364 15.95 6.82 12.85
N GLY A 365 17.12 6.18 12.93
CA GLY A 365 18.36 6.82 13.37
C GLY A 365 18.85 7.95 12.46
N ALA A 366 18.31 8.09 11.24
CA ALA A 366 18.58 9.25 10.38
C ALA A 366 17.83 10.52 10.84
N VAL A 367 16.84 10.36 11.72
CA VAL A 367 16.18 11.47 12.39
C VAL A 367 16.99 11.85 13.62
N HIS A 368 17.93 12.79 13.45
CA HIS A 368 18.90 13.14 14.48
C HIS A 368 18.37 14.17 15.48
N GLY A 369 18.61 13.90 16.76
CA GLY A 369 18.40 14.85 17.85
C GLY A 369 16.95 15.28 18.08
N ALA A 370 16.76 16.14 19.07
CA ALA A 370 15.43 16.67 19.42
C ALA A 370 14.79 17.50 18.29
N ILE A 371 15.62 18.24 17.53
CA ILE A 371 15.14 19.05 16.40
C ILE A 371 14.55 18.19 15.29
N GLY A 372 15.21 17.08 14.92
CA GLY A 372 14.69 16.16 13.91
C GLY A 372 13.34 15.57 14.31
N TRP A 373 13.18 15.15 15.56
CA TRP A 373 11.90 14.65 16.08
C TRP A 373 10.85 15.74 16.19
N PHE A 374 11.23 16.97 16.53
CA PHE A 374 10.30 18.11 16.51
C PHE A 374 9.78 18.37 15.08
N ILE A 375 10.66 18.34 14.07
CA ILE A 375 10.27 18.46 12.66
C ILE A 375 9.35 17.31 12.25
N CYS A 376 9.64 16.08 12.67
CA CYS A 376 8.77 14.91 12.42
C CYS A 376 7.36 15.12 12.98
N LEU A 377 7.25 15.60 14.23
CA LEU A 377 5.98 15.93 14.87
C LEU A 377 5.27 17.09 14.17
N ALA A 378 6.01 18.11 13.74
CA ALA A 378 5.45 19.25 13.00
C ALA A 378 4.87 18.80 11.64
N VAL A 379 5.60 17.93 10.90
CA VAL A 379 5.12 17.33 9.64
C VAL A 379 3.87 16.50 9.89
N LEU A 380 3.86 15.64 10.93
CA LEU A 380 2.71 14.85 11.31
C LEU A 380 1.50 15.74 11.65
N ALA A 381 1.69 16.76 12.46
CA ALA A 381 0.62 17.70 12.85
C ALA A 381 0.09 18.47 11.63
N ALA A 382 0.98 18.96 10.75
CA ALA A 382 0.61 19.65 9.53
C ALA A 382 -0.19 18.74 8.58
N ALA A 383 0.24 17.49 8.41
CA ALA A 383 -0.43 16.50 7.58
C ALA A 383 -1.84 16.17 8.12
N ALA A 384 -1.96 15.89 9.42
CA ALA A 384 -3.25 15.60 10.05
C ALA A 384 -4.19 16.82 10.01
N ALA A 385 -3.72 18.00 10.46
CA ALA A 385 -4.51 19.22 10.50
C ALA A 385 -5.00 19.64 9.10
N SER A 386 -4.12 19.63 8.10
CA SER A 386 -4.50 19.98 6.73
C SER A 386 -5.56 19.04 6.15
N LYS A 387 -5.47 17.73 6.41
CA LYS A 387 -6.49 16.76 5.99
C LYS A 387 -7.82 16.99 6.67
N PHE A 388 -7.82 17.24 7.99
CA PHE A 388 -9.04 17.57 8.72
C PHE A 388 -9.68 18.86 8.18
N VAL A 389 -8.92 19.95 8.02
CA VAL A 389 -9.42 21.21 7.48
C VAL A 389 -9.97 21.00 6.06
N ALA A 390 -9.21 20.31 5.21
CA ALA A 390 -9.57 20.02 3.82
C ALA A 390 -10.85 19.20 3.66
N THR A 391 -11.26 18.47 4.67
CA THR A 391 -12.46 17.63 4.66
C THR A 391 -13.61 18.28 5.43
N VAL A 392 -13.34 18.77 6.65
CA VAL A 392 -14.35 19.33 7.54
C VAL A 392 -14.97 20.61 6.96
N VAL A 393 -14.14 21.51 6.42
CA VAL A 393 -14.65 22.79 5.88
C VAL A 393 -15.60 22.58 4.70
N PRO A 394 -15.25 21.81 3.63
CA PRO A 394 -16.18 21.52 2.57
C PRO A 394 -17.44 20.77 3.02
N ALA A 395 -17.29 19.79 3.92
CA ALA A 395 -18.43 19.07 4.47
C ALA A 395 -19.40 20.02 5.21
N ARG A 396 -18.90 20.97 5.99
CA ARG A 396 -19.71 22.02 6.64
C ARG A 396 -20.41 22.92 5.62
N LEU A 397 -19.72 23.33 4.55
CA LEU A 397 -20.33 24.12 3.47
C LEU A 397 -21.46 23.34 2.78
N LEU A 398 -21.35 22.03 2.71
CA LEU A 398 -22.39 21.11 2.19
C LEU A 398 -23.48 20.77 3.26
N ARG A 399 -23.50 21.48 4.37
CA ARG A 399 -24.49 21.38 5.47
C ARG A 399 -24.48 20.06 6.25
N PHE A 400 -23.37 19.30 6.24
CA PHE A 400 -23.19 18.20 7.18
C PHE A 400 -23.06 18.74 8.61
N SER A 401 -23.52 17.99 9.61
CA SER A 401 -23.32 18.34 11.02
C SER A 401 -21.83 18.42 11.39
N TRP A 402 -21.48 19.06 12.50
CA TRP A 402 -20.09 19.10 12.97
C TRP A 402 -19.54 17.69 13.24
N ARG A 403 -20.35 16.81 13.82
CA ARG A 403 -19.99 15.41 14.09
C ARG A 403 -19.72 14.64 12.80
N GLU A 404 -20.63 14.70 11.84
CA GLU A 404 -20.45 14.05 10.52
C GLU A 404 -19.21 14.58 9.78
N SER A 405 -18.99 15.89 9.81
CA SER A 405 -17.83 16.52 9.17
C SER A 405 -16.53 16.08 9.83
N ALA A 406 -16.47 15.99 11.16
CA ALA A 406 -15.30 15.51 11.89
C ALA A 406 -15.04 14.01 11.63
N GLN A 407 -16.09 13.17 11.58
CA GLN A 407 -15.97 11.75 11.21
C GLN A 407 -15.42 11.59 9.79
N LEU A 408 -15.91 12.37 8.81
CA LEU A 408 -15.35 12.40 7.46
C LEU A 408 -13.87 12.83 7.47
N GLY A 409 -13.52 13.85 8.27
CA GLY A 409 -12.13 14.28 8.45
C GLY A 409 -11.22 13.17 8.97
N ALA A 410 -11.69 12.43 9.98
CA ALA A 410 -10.97 11.27 10.51
C ALA A 410 -10.81 10.17 9.46
N MET A 411 -11.87 9.83 8.71
CA MET A 411 -11.82 8.82 7.64
C MET A 411 -10.83 9.21 6.54
N MET A 412 -10.85 10.47 6.08
CA MET A 412 -9.96 10.96 5.03
C MET A 412 -8.50 11.11 5.46
N ASN A 413 -8.22 11.08 6.78
CA ASN A 413 -6.86 11.10 7.31
C ASN A 413 -6.19 9.71 7.31
N CYS A 414 -6.90 8.68 6.87
CA CYS A 414 -6.36 7.32 6.74
C CYS A 414 -5.32 7.25 5.63
N ARG A 415 -4.11 6.82 5.98
CA ARG A 415 -2.97 6.65 5.09
C ARG A 415 -2.52 5.19 5.07
N GLY A 416 -1.53 4.84 4.30
CA GLY A 416 -1.00 3.48 4.35
C GLY A 416 -0.35 3.01 3.06
N LEU A 417 -0.82 1.90 2.48
CA LEU A 417 -0.13 1.21 1.40
C LEU A 417 0.17 2.13 0.20
N THR A 418 -0.81 2.87 -0.31
CA THR A 418 -0.62 3.77 -1.46
C THR A 418 0.41 4.86 -1.17
N GLU A 419 0.42 5.40 0.05
CA GLU A 419 1.44 6.37 0.47
C GLU A 419 2.83 5.74 0.54
N LEU A 420 2.98 4.57 1.17
CA LEU A 420 4.28 3.89 1.24
C LEU A 420 4.85 3.54 -0.12
N ILE A 421 3.98 3.21 -1.09
CA ILE A 421 4.38 3.00 -2.48
C ILE A 421 4.98 4.28 -3.05
N ILE A 422 4.28 5.40 -2.88
CA ILE A 422 4.73 6.71 -3.38
C ILE A 422 6.03 7.14 -2.68
N LEU A 423 6.12 6.95 -1.36
CA LEU A 423 7.34 7.24 -0.60
C LEU A 423 8.53 6.39 -1.08
N ASN A 424 8.32 5.08 -1.29
CA ASN A 424 9.36 4.20 -1.80
C ASN A 424 9.79 4.57 -3.22
N THR A 425 8.85 4.95 -4.08
CA THR A 425 9.13 5.47 -5.43
C THR A 425 9.94 6.76 -5.36
N GLY A 426 9.59 7.68 -4.47
CA GLY A 426 10.34 8.93 -4.26
C GLY A 426 11.74 8.71 -3.70
N LEU A 427 11.91 7.74 -2.80
CA LEU A 427 13.23 7.35 -2.30
C LEU A 427 14.09 6.74 -3.41
N ALA A 428 13.53 5.84 -4.20
CA ALA A 428 14.20 5.21 -5.34
C ALA A 428 14.56 6.22 -6.44
N ALA A 429 13.71 7.24 -6.66
CA ALA A 429 13.97 8.35 -7.58
C ALA A 429 14.93 9.42 -7.00
N GLY A 430 15.42 9.24 -5.77
CA GLY A 430 16.32 10.19 -5.11
C GLY A 430 15.65 11.49 -4.66
N LEU A 431 14.31 11.59 -4.69
CA LEU A 431 13.56 12.80 -4.31
C LEU A 431 13.43 12.99 -2.80
N LEU A 432 13.66 11.95 -2.01
CA LEU A 432 13.59 11.97 -0.55
C LEU A 432 14.93 11.60 0.07
N SER A 433 15.36 12.35 1.07
CA SER A 433 16.45 11.93 1.96
C SER A 433 16.00 10.78 2.87
N PRO A 434 16.91 9.91 3.35
CA PRO A 434 16.55 8.84 4.30
C PRO A 434 15.85 9.35 5.57
N ALA A 435 16.19 10.55 6.03
CA ALA A 435 15.55 11.18 7.18
C ALA A 435 14.10 11.55 6.90
N LEU A 436 13.81 12.23 5.78
CA LEU A 436 12.44 12.56 5.40
C LEU A 436 11.62 11.32 5.11
N PHE A 437 12.19 10.33 4.44
CA PHE A 437 11.51 9.05 4.21
C PHE A 437 11.05 8.43 5.54
N ALA A 438 11.94 8.36 6.54
CA ALA A 438 11.60 7.82 7.86
C ALA A 438 10.50 8.66 8.56
N MET A 439 10.59 10.00 8.52
CA MET A 439 9.57 10.88 9.09
C MET A 439 8.20 10.68 8.44
N LEU A 440 8.14 10.56 7.12
CA LEU A 440 6.90 10.37 6.36
C LEU A 440 6.31 8.98 6.58
N VAL A 441 7.13 7.93 6.74
CA VAL A 441 6.67 6.59 7.13
C VAL A 441 6.05 6.61 8.53
N VAL A 442 6.69 7.29 9.50
CA VAL A 442 6.14 7.47 10.85
C VAL A 442 4.83 8.26 10.79
N MET A 443 4.75 9.31 9.98
CA MET A 443 3.55 10.11 9.76
C MET A 443 2.41 9.23 9.20
N ALA A 444 2.66 8.43 8.18
CA ALA A 444 1.66 7.54 7.58
C ALA A 444 1.12 6.52 8.58
N LEU A 445 2.01 5.91 9.36
CA LEU A 445 1.63 4.94 10.39
C LEU A 445 0.81 5.61 11.51
N ALA A 446 1.27 6.74 12.03
CA ALA A 446 0.62 7.46 13.13
C ALA A 446 -0.78 7.96 12.73
N THR A 447 -0.94 8.60 11.57
CA THR A 447 -2.23 9.11 11.10
C THR A 447 -3.24 7.97 10.88
N THR A 448 -2.80 6.82 10.36
CA THR A 448 -3.66 5.66 10.19
C THR A 448 -4.06 5.04 11.51
N ALA A 449 -3.11 4.91 12.44
CA ALA A 449 -3.39 4.40 13.79
C ALA A 449 -4.35 5.30 14.59
N MET A 450 -4.36 6.60 14.33
CA MET A 450 -5.28 7.56 14.97
C MET A 450 -6.71 7.45 14.43
N THR A 451 -6.93 6.99 13.20
CA THR A 451 -8.24 7.05 12.53
C THR A 451 -9.32 6.25 13.28
N GLY A 452 -9.06 4.99 13.63
CA GLY A 452 -10.03 4.15 14.36
C GLY A 452 -10.43 4.72 15.73
N PRO A 453 -9.47 5.01 16.62
CA PRO A 453 -9.76 5.66 17.91
C PRO A 453 -10.54 6.97 17.78
N LEU A 454 -10.18 7.85 16.82
CA LEU A 454 -10.90 9.10 16.62
C LEU A 454 -12.35 8.87 16.20
N LEU A 455 -12.62 7.90 15.34
CA LEU A 455 -14.00 7.56 14.95
C LEU A 455 -14.83 7.09 16.14
N ARG A 456 -14.28 6.25 17.02
CA ARG A 456 -14.96 5.76 18.22
C ARG A 456 -15.26 6.88 19.21
N LEU A 457 -14.29 7.77 19.44
CA LEU A 457 -14.49 8.95 20.32
C LEU A 457 -15.57 9.92 19.79
N MET A 458 -15.84 9.91 18.48
CA MET A 458 -16.88 10.73 17.88
C MET A 458 -18.25 10.03 17.82
N ASP A 459 -18.35 8.76 18.23
CA ASP A 459 -19.61 8.02 18.29
C ASP A 459 -20.35 8.25 19.62
N ASP A 460 -19.60 8.46 20.67
CA ASP A 460 -20.10 8.87 22.00
C ASP A 460 -20.53 10.34 21.99
#